data_a416e4c3c6b9aabdf8e8db637dc4d3f6
#
_entry.id   a416e4c3c6b9aabdf8e8db637dc4d3f6
#
_cell.length_a   1.000
_cell.length_b   1.000
_cell.length_c   1.000
_cell.angle_alpha   90.00
_cell.angle_beta   90.00
_cell.angle_gamma   90.00
#
_symmetry.space_group_name_H-M   'P 1'
#
loop_
_entity.id
_entity.type
_entity.pdbx_description
1 polymer ?
#
loop_
_entity_poly.entity_id
_entity_poly.type
_entity_poly.pdbx_seq_one_letter_code
_entity_poly.pdbx_strand_id
1 'polypeptide(L)'
;MWPVTPVLSRPLDLTLLVMDNGGTFLRAADITTTLDTVLTAMRAVDADVAYRVGGTSAALLQGVQLPAGDIDLLVARREDVDRFAAALTSFPCLHAASWLPQSSQYFTRYEVHGVKVEISTVERQVDSDAMECVGRGPWQHYVWIACGSHQVPAVRLELRLATELVRDRADRYDPLLDHMSAHGCDFDLLHRAMRDQGLSAECRRLVWDRLAHSAPAP
;
A
#
# COMPACT_ATOMS: atom_id res chain seq x y z
N MET A 1 -25.29 -9.22 22.41
CA MET A 1 -25.03 -8.19 23.41
C MET A 1 -23.57 -8.26 23.74
N TRP A 2 -22.73 -7.42 23.12
CA TRP A 2 -21.27 -7.40 23.31
C TRP A 2 -20.95 -6.36 24.38
N PRO A 3 -20.05 -6.63 25.34
CA PRO A 3 -19.71 -5.67 26.35
C PRO A 3 -18.78 -4.59 25.78
N VAL A 4 -19.19 -3.33 25.93
CA VAL A 4 -18.39 -2.15 25.62
C VAL A 4 -17.41 -1.94 26.75
N THR A 5 -16.12 -2.17 26.48
CA THR A 5 -15.04 -1.78 27.41
C THR A 5 -14.53 -0.40 27.00
N PRO A 6 -14.39 0.56 27.91
CA PRO A 6 -13.91 1.89 27.58
C PRO A 6 -12.41 1.85 27.25
N VAL A 7 -12.06 2.32 26.05
CA VAL A 7 -10.68 2.49 25.61
C VAL A 7 -10.09 3.71 26.29
N LEU A 8 -9.22 3.50 27.27
CA LEU A 8 -8.33 4.52 27.82
C LEU A 8 -7.28 4.87 26.76
N SER A 9 -7.36 6.10 26.25
CA SER A 9 -6.37 6.70 25.37
C SER A 9 -5.02 6.84 26.12
N ARG A 10 -4.06 5.97 25.80
CA ARG A 10 -2.64 6.20 26.08
C ARG A 10 -1.96 6.67 24.79
N PRO A 11 -1.12 7.73 24.83
CA PRO A 11 -0.27 8.06 23.70
C PRO A 11 0.69 6.88 23.47
N LEU A 12 0.67 6.34 22.24
CA LEU A 12 1.63 5.33 21.82
C LEU A 12 3.02 5.97 21.72
N ASP A 13 3.90 5.55 22.63
CA ASP A 13 5.32 5.85 22.55
C ASP A 13 5.91 5.02 21.40
N LEU A 14 6.11 5.67 20.26
CA LEU A 14 6.56 5.08 18.97
C LEU A 14 8.01 4.58 18.97
N THR A 15 8.68 4.59 20.12
CA THR A 15 10.10 4.21 20.21
C THR A 15 10.34 2.70 20.37
N LEU A 16 9.30 1.87 20.53
CA LEU A 16 9.43 0.44 20.85
C LEU A 16 8.41 -0.47 20.17
N LEU A 17 8.34 -0.42 18.80
CA LEU A 17 7.75 -1.52 18.04
C LEU A 17 8.86 -2.37 17.41
N VAL A 18 9.55 -3.12 18.24
CA VAL A 18 10.40 -4.23 17.79
C VAL A 18 9.50 -5.43 17.58
N MET A 19 9.41 -5.90 16.35
CA MET A 19 8.76 -7.18 16.05
C MET A 19 9.60 -8.33 16.60
N ASP A 20 8.97 -9.36 17.14
CA ASP A 20 9.57 -10.59 17.68
C ASP A 20 10.36 -11.43 16.65
N ASN A 21 10.51 -10.96 15.41
CA ASN A 21 11.28 -11.56 14.33
C ASN A 21 12.46 -10.71 13.83
N GLY A 22 12.94 -9.74 14.60
CA GLY A 22 14.17 -8.99 14.28
C GLY A 22 14.11 -8.08 13.05
N GLY A 23 12.92 -7.80 12.51
CA GLY A 23 12.73 -6.92 11.35
C GLY A 23 12.57 -5.46 11.77
N THR A 24 13.42 -4.58 11.26
CA THR A 24 13.26 -3.13 11.40
C THR A 24 12.19 -2.65 10.41
N PHE A 25 11.23 -1.86 10.89
CA PHE A 25 10.26 -1.22 10.00
C PHE A 25 10.94 -0.16 9.13
N LEU A 26 10.48 -0.05 7.88
CA LEU A 26 10.96 0.93 6.93
C LEU A 26 10.45 2.33 7.30
N ARG A 27 11.31 3.31 7.07
CA ARG A 27 10.93 4.73 7.09
C ARG A 27 10.62 5.17 5.66
N ALA A 28 9.88 6.26 5.50
CA ALA A 28 9.60 6.85 4.19
C ALA A 28 10.88 7.14 3.38
N ALA A 29 11.97 7.55 4.05
CA ALA A 29 13.27 7.78 3.41
C ALA A 29 13.89 6.48 2.83
N ASP A 30 13.74 5.36 3.52
CA ASP A 30 14.26 4.07 3.06
C ASP A 30 13.50 3.62 1.80
N ILE A 31 12.17 3.79 1.80
CA ILE A 31 11.31 3.51 0.63
C ILE A 31 11.68 4.43 -0.54
N THR A 32 11.80 5.74 -0.30
CA THR A 32 12.15 6.72 -1.33
C THR A 32 13.48 6.40 -2.01
N THR A 33 14.53 6.10 -1.22
CA THR A 33 15.86 5.76 -1.73
C THR A 33 15.83 4.47 -2.54
N THR A 34 15.10 3.46 -2.05
CA THR A 34 14.97 2.18 -2.73
C THR A 34 14.22 2.32 -4.05
N LEU A 35 13.11 3.05 -4.06
CA LEU A 35 12.34 3.31 -5.29
C LEU A 35 13.15 4.09 -6.32
N ASP A 36 13.90 5.11 -5.91
CA ASP A 36 14.79 5.87 -6.82
C ASP A 36 15.79 4.94 -7.50
N THR A 37 16.39 4.01 -6.76
CA THR A 37 17.33 3.00 -7.30
C THR A 37 16.64 2.03 -8.26
N VAL A 38 15.49 1.47 -7.88
CA VAL A 38 14.72 0.53 -8.72
C VAL A 38 14.31 1.19 -10.05
N LEU A 39 13.80 2.42 -9.98
CA LEU A 39 13.33 3.13 -11.17
C LEU A 39 14.49 3.61 -12.07
N THR A 40 15.64 3.92 -11.49
CA THR A 40 16.88 4.19 -12.23
C THR A 40 17.34 2.95 -12.99
N ALA A 41 17.30 1.76 -12.37
CA ALA A 41 17.61 0.50 -13.03
C ALA A 41 16.62 0.20 -14.16
N MET A 42 15.32 0.47 -13.98
CA MET A 42 14.31 0.32 -15.03
C MET A 42 14.57 1.23 -16.23
N ARG A 43 14.94 2.49 -16.00
CA ARG A 43 15.31 3.42 -17.07
C ARG A 43 16.57 2.96 -17.84
N ALA A 44 17.54 2.39 -17.16
CA ALA A 44 18.79 1.93 -17.79
C ALA A 44 18.56 0.82 -18.83
N VAL A 45 17.46 0.07 -18.72
CA VAL A 45 17.08 -0.98 -19.68
C VAL A 45 15.93 -0.53 -20.61
N ASP A 46 15.67 0.78 -20.66
CA ASP A 46 14.58 1.39 -21.47
C ASP A 46 13.22 0.74 -21.25
N ALA A 47 12.95 0.35 -19.99
CA ALA A 47 11.71 -0.30 -19.62
C ALA A 47 10.67 0.73 -19.17
N ASP A 48 9.77 1.09 -20.07
CA ASP A 48 8.56 1.86 -19.72
C ASP A 48 7.46 0.87 -19.28
N VAL A 49 7.18 0.85 -17.99
CA VAL A 49 6.20 -0.03 -17.37
C VAL A 49 5.22 0.80 -16.55
N ALA A 50 3.94 0.61 -16.80
CA ALA A 50 2.90 1.14 -15.92
C ALA A 50 2.84 0.32 -14.63
N TYR A 51 3.06 0.97 -13.49
CA TYR A 51 3.03 0.34 -12.17
C TYR A 51 2.32 1.24 -11.15
N ARG A 52 2.04 0.70 -9.97
CA ARG A 52 1.62 1.44 -8.77
C ARG A 52 2.41 0.95 -7.56
N VAL A 53 2.77 1.89 -6.70
CA VAL A 53 3.19 1.53 -5.34
C VAL A 53 1.94 1.24 -4.54
N GLY A 54 1.82 0.02 -4.02
CA GLY A 54 0.70 -0.44 -3.22
C GLY A 54 1.08 -0.63 -1.75
N GLY A 55 0.28 -1.42 -1.06
CA GLY A 55 0.58 -1.91 0.28
C GLY A 55 0.75 -0.83 1.34
N THR A 56 1.43 -1.19 2.40
CA THR A 56 1.72 -0.28 3.53
C THR A 56 2.75 0.78 3.14
N SER A 57 3.62 0.48 2.18
CA SER A 57 4.61 1.42 1.65
C SER A 57 3.96 2.62 0.96
N ALA A 58 2.86 2.42 0.22
CA ALA A 58 2.10 3.51 -0.38
C ALA A 58 1.49 4.46 0.68
N ALA A 59 0.99 3.90 1.79
CA ALA A 59 0.43 4.69 2.88
C ALA A 59 1.52 5.48 3.62
N LEU A 60 2.68 4.87 3.88
CA LEU A 60 3.80 5.53 4.54
C LEU A 60 4.36 6.67 3.69
N LEU A 61 4.44 6.52 2.36
CA LEU A 61 4.84 7.60 1.44
C LEU A 61 3.85 8.79 1.45
N GLN A 62 2.59 8.55 1.77
CA GLN A 62 1.56 9.58 1.91
C GLN A 62 1.46 10.16 3.34
N GLY A 63 2.40 9.82 4.22
CA GLY A 63 2.50 10.39 5.57
C GLY A 63 1.78 9.61 6.67
N VAL A 64 1.11 8.50 6.35
CA VAL A 64 0.49 7.64 7.37
C VAL A 64 1.56 6.84 8.09
N GLN A 65 1.62 6.94 9.41
CA GLN A 65 2.60 6.20 10.22
C GLN A 65 2.15 4.75 10.38
N LEU A 66 2.62 3.90 9.46
CA LEU A 66 2.35 2.46 9.46
C LEU A 66 3.65 1.65 9.37
N PRO A 67 3.70 0.48 10.03
CA PRO A 67 4.86 -0.39 9.96
C PRO A 67 4.94 -1.07 8.58
N ALA A 68 5.79 -0.56 7.68
CA ALA A 68 6.08 -1.19 6.40
C ALA A 68 7.29 -2.11 6.50
N GLY A 69 7.21 -3.34 5.97
CA GLY A 69 8.30 -4.32 5.95
C GLY A 69 8.91 -4.52 4.55
N ASP A 70 8.24 -4.03 3.52
CA ASP A 70 8.54 -4.23 2.11
C ASP A 70 7.97 -3.10 1.25
N ILE A 71 8.27 -3.13 -0.03
CA ILE A 71 7.72 -2.24 -1.05
C ILE A 71 6.95 -3.10 -2.06
N ASP A 72 5.65 -2.86 -2.18
CA ASP A 72 4.78 -3.52 -3.15
C ASP A 72 4.69 -2.71 -4.44
N LEU A 73 5.14 -3.28 -5.56
CA LEU A 73 4.96 -2.74 -6.91
C LEU A 73 3.94 -3.60 -7.66
N LEU A 74 2.80 -3.01 -7.95
CA LEU A 74 1.71 -3.65 -8.67
C LEU A 74 1.85 -3.35 -10.16
N VAL A 75 1.77 -4.36 -11.01
CA VAL A 75 1.84 -4.24 -12.47
C VAL A 75 0.66 -4.95 -13.14
N ALA A 76 0.33 -4.54 -14.36
CA ALA A 76 -0.85 -5.06 -15.06
C ALA A 76 -0.59 -6.40 -15.76
N ARG A 77 0.65 -6.70 -16.15
CA ARG A 77 0.99 -7.84 -17.00
C ARG A 77 2.17 -8.62 -16.46
N ARG A 78 2.23 -9.91 -16.76
CA ARG A 78 3.34 -10.78 -16.35
C ARG A 78 4.65 -10.33 -16.98
N GLU A 79 4.62 -9.90 -18.22
CA GLU A 79 5.80 -9.38 -18.94
C GLU A 79 6.39 -8.14 -18.23
N ASP A 80 5.60 -7.38 -17.51
CA ASP A 80 6.07 -6.23 -16.76
C ASP A 80 6.82 -6.68 -15.49
N VAL A 81 6.41 -7.78 -14.84
CA VAL A 81 7.18 -8.43 -13.77
C VAL A 81 8.54 -8.89 -14.30
N ASP A 82 8.56 -9.52 -15.48
CA ASP A 82 9.80 -10.01 -16.10
C ASP A 82 10.75 -8.84 -16.47
N ARG A 83 10.22 -7.69 -16.90
CA ARG A 83 11.01 -6.48 -17.16
C ARG A 83 11.65 -5.92 -15.90
N PHE A 84 10.92 -5.86 -14.78
CA PHE A 84 11.49 -5.51 -13.48
C PHE A 84 12.56 -6.51 -13.07
N ALA A 85 12.31 -7.81 -13.22
CA ALA A 85 13.29 -8.84 -12.91
C ALA A 85 14.59 -8.68 -13.73
N ALA A 86 14.46 -8.38 -15.03
CA ALA A 86 15.61 -8.13 -15.90
C ALA A 86 16.40 -6.88 -15.49
N ALA A 87 15.72 -5.80 -15.08
CA ALA A 87 16.36 -4.57 -14.62
C ALA A 87 17.09 -4.74 -13.29
N LEU A 88 16.60 -5.63 -12.42
CA LEU A 88 17.11 -5.81 -11.06
C LEU A 88 18.14 -6.95 -10.92
N THR A 89 18.69 -7.47 -12.01
CA THR A 89 19.64 -8.61 -12.00
C THR A 89 20.94 -8.35 -11.22
N SER A 90 21.29 -7.09 -10.96
CA SER A 90 22.45 -6.72 -10.13
C SER A 90 22.16 -6.81 -8.62
N PHE A 91 20.91 -7.01 -8.21
CA PHE A 91 20.51 -7.12 -6.83
C PHE A 91 20.18 -8.56 -6.44
N PRO A 92 20.28 -8.93 -5.14
CA PRO A 92 19.91 -10.25 -4.67
C PRO A 92 18.45 -10.59 -5.01
N CYS A 93 18.25 -11.66 -5.78
CA CYS A 93 16.93 -12.21 -6.07
C CYS A 93 16.51 -13.13 -4.92
N LEU A 94 15.47 -12.72 -4.19
CA LEU A 94 14.91 -13.51 -3.09
C LEU A 94 13.85 -14.50 -3.56
N HIS A 95 13.17 -14.18 -4.67
CA HIS A 95 12.20 -15.07 -5.31
C HIS A 95 12.18 -14.78 -6.82
N ALA A 96 12.55 -15.77 -7.62
CA ALA A 96 12.51 -15.65 -9.07
C ALA A 96 11.07 -15.50 -9.59
N ALA A 97 10.91 -14.80 -10.72
CA ALA A 97 9.60 -14.58 -11.31
C ALA A 97 8.86 -15.90 -11.55
N SER A 98 7.71 -16.06 -10.91
CA SER A 98 6.90 -17.28 -10.97
C SER A 98 5.44 -17.02 -10.60
N TRP A 99 4.58 -17.98 -10.99
CA TRP A 99 3.18 -17.95 -10.60
C TRP A 99 2.98 -18.45 -9.18
N LEU A 100 2.27 -17.67 -8.36
CA LEU A 100 1.86 -18.03 -7.01
C LEU A 100 0.37 -18.43 -7.00
N PRO A 101 0.05 -19.75 -6.97
CA PRO A 101 -1.35 -20.21 -7.05
C PRO A 101 -2.22 -19.73 -5.90
N GLN A 102 -1.66 -19.61 -4.70
CA GLN A 102 -2.40 -19.23 -3.48
C GLN A 102 -2.93 -17.80 -3.56
N SER A 103 -2.12 -16.86 -4.08
CA SER A 103 -2.49 -15.45 -4.26
C SER A 103 -3.02 -15.15 -5.66
N SER A 104 -2.92 -16.09 -6.60
CA SER A 104 -3.26 -15.89 -8.02
C SER A 104 -2.51 -14.68 -8.61
N GLN A 105 -1.21 -14.64 -8.39
CA GLN A 105 -0.32 -13.58 -8.85
C GLN A 105 0.91 -14.15 -9.56
N TYR A 106 1.37 -13.47 -10.59
CA TYR A 106 2.72 -13.65 -11.10
C TYR A 106 3.63 -12.68 -10.36
N PHE A 107 4.70 -13.17 -9.76
CA PHE A 107 5.40 -12.48 -8.67
C PHE A 107 6.91 -12.66 -8.76
N THR A 108 7.67 -11.63 -8.38
CA THR A 108 9.10 -11.71 -8.09
C THR A 108 9.45 -10.87 -6.87
N ARG A 109 10.59 -11.15 -6.22
CA ARG A 109 11.08 -10.39 -5.05
C ARG A 109 12.58 -10.22 -5.12
N TYR A 110 13.02 -9.01 -4.90
CA TYR A 110 14.43 -8.62 -4.81
C TYR A 110 14.73 -7.94 -3.48
N GLU A 111 16.01 -7.90 -3.10
CA GLU A 111 16.50 -7.07 -2.02
C GLU A 111 17.31 -5.93 -2.58
N VAL A 112 16.89 -4.69 -2.34
CA VAL A 112 17.56 -3.46 -2.79
C VAL A 112 17.85 -2.62 -1.56
N HIS A 113 19.13 -2.37 -1.25
CA HIS A 113 19.56 -1.65 -0.05
C HIS A 113 19.04 -2.26 1.27
N GLY A 114 18.90 -3.59 1.35
CA GLY A 114 18.34 -4.28 2.51
C GLY A 114 16.82 -4.20 2.61
N VAL A 115 16.14 -3.59 1.63
CA VAL A 115 14.69 -3.49 1.55
C VAL A 115 14.16 -4.52 0.57
N LYS A 116 13.13 -5.25 0.97
CA LYS A 116 12.41 -6.18 0.08
C LYS A 116 11.54 -5.39 -0.89
N VAL A 117 11.70 -5.66 -2.18
CA VAL A 117 10.88 -5.09 -3.25
C VAL A 117 10.13 -6.24 -3.91
N GLU A 118 8.83 -6.21 -3.79
CA GLU A 118 7.91 -7.19 -4.36
C GLU A 118 7.26 -6.62 -5.60
N ILE A 119 7.31 -7.35 -6.70
CA ILE A 119 6.65 -6.96 -7.94
C ILE A 119 5.65 -8.05 -8.30
N SER A 120 4.38 -7.68 -8.43
CA SER A 120 3.32 -8.65 -8.68
C SER A 120 2.28 -8.15 -9.68
N THR A 121 1.72 -9.10 -10.44
CA THR A 121 0.47 -8.83 -11.14
C THR A 121 -0.70 -8.86 -10.19
N VAL A 122 -1.78 -8.16 -10.56
CA VAL A 122 -3.07 -8.29 -9.89
C VAL A 122 -4.04 -8.95 -10.87
N GLU A 123 -4.11 -10.28 -10.81
CA GLU A 123 -4.94 -11.08 -11.73
C GLU A 123 -6.26 -11.49 -11.11
N ARG A 124 -6.40 -11.35 -9.81
CA ARG A 124 -7.64 -11.62 -9.07
C ARG A 124 -7.89 -10.53 -8.04
N GLN A 125 -9.13 -10.06 -8.01
CA GLN A 125 -9.61 -9.06 -7.07
C GLN A 125 -9.84 -9.70 -5.70
N VAL A 126 -8.80 -10.01 -4.93
CA VAL A 126 -8.99 -10.66 -3.65
C VAL A 126 -8.55 -9.82 -2.47
N ASP A 127 -7.45 -9.17 -2.54
CA ASP A 127 -6.83 -8.54 -1.38
C ASP A 127 -6.06 -7.29 -1.71
N SER A 128 -6.21 -6.82 -2.91
CA SER A 128 -5.52 -5.65 -3.37
C SER A 128 -6.33 -4.41 -3.08
N ASP A 129 -5.72 -3.29 -3.20
CA ASP A 129 -6.32 -1.98 -3.33
C ASP A 129 -7.15 -1.94 -4.63
N ALA A 130 -8.11 -2.80 -4.71
CA ALA A 130 -8.53 -3.67 -5.81
C ALA A 130 -9.44 -3.00 -6.82
N MET A 131 -10.02 -1.86 -6.49
CA MET A 131 -10.85 -1.17 -7.47
C MET A 131 -10.10 -0.82 -8.75
N GLU A 132 -8.79 -0.74 -8.66
CA GLU A 132 -7.96 -0.24 -9.72
C GLU A 132 -7.07 -1.25 -10.39
N CYS A 133 -6.85 -2.35 -9.70
CA CYS A 133 -5.88 -3.33 -10.13
C CYS A 133 -6.51 -4.46 -10.94
N VAL A 134 -7.79 -4.33 -11.32
CA VAL A 134 -8.48 -5.33 -12.14
C VAL A 134 -8.40 -4.95 -13.61
N GLY A 135 -7.73 -5.77 -14.40
CA GLY A 135 -7.69 -5.66 -15.83
C GLY A 135 -6.46 -4.95 -16.40
N ARG A 136 -6.46 -4.75 -17.72
CA ARG A 136 -5.34 -4.27 -18.52
C ARG A 136 -5.32 -2.74 -18.69
N GLY A 137 -5.82 -1.97 -17.75
CA GLY A 137 -5.94 -0.54 -17.93
C GLY A 137 -4.93 0.28 -17.13
N PRO A 138 -4.75 1.55 -17.48
CA PRO A 138 -4.10 2.47 -16.57
C PRO A 138 -4.98 2.62 -15.33
N TRP A 139 -4.43 2.33 -14.21
CA TRP A 139 -5.10 2.48 -12.94
C TRP A 139 -5.26 3.96 -12.61
N GLN A 140 -6.44 4.39 -12.22
CA GLN A 140 -6.84 5.81 -12.20
C GLN A 140 -6.67 6.48 -10.83
N HIS A 141 -6.72 5.72 -9.72
CA HIS A 141 -6.78 6.30 -8.37
C HIS A 141 -5.43 6.22 -7.64
N TYR A 142 -4.54 7.10 -8.00
CA TYR A 142 -3.22 7.25 -7.40
C TYR A 142 -2.89 8.72 -7.16
N VAL A 143 -1.86 8.93 -6.39
CA VAL A 143 -1.21 10.24 -6.21
C VAL A 143 0.26 10.15 -6.62
N TRP A 144 0.77 11.21 -7.21
CA TRP A 144 2.19 11.30 -7.53
C TRP A 144 2.99 11.72 -6.30
N ILE A 145 4.01 10.94 -5.95
CA ILE A 145 4.93 11.18 -4.84
C ILE A 145 6.35 11.32 -5.37
N ALA A 146 7.05 12.38 -4.94
CA ALA A 146 8.46 12.56 -5.29
C ALA A 146 9.33 11.54 -4.53
N CYS A 147 10.10 10.74 -5.28
CA CYS A 147 11.05 9.77 -4.75
C CYS A 147 12.40 9.95 -5.47
N GLY A 148 13.31 10.69 -4.85
CA GLY A 148 14.59 11.03 -5.47
C GLY A 148 14.40 11.81 -6.79
N SER A 149 14.90 11.26 -7.88
CA SER A 149 14.79 11.84 -9.23
C SER A 149 13.50 11.46 -9.97
N HIS A 150 12.61 10.68 -9.32
CA HIS A 150 11.41 10.13 -9.91
C HIS A 150 10.13 10.65 -9.27
N GLN A 151 9.05 10.65 -10.05
CA GLN A 151 7.68 10.73 -9.55
C GLN A 151 7.08 9.31 -9.56
N VAL A 152 6.58 8.84 -8.43
CA VAL A 152 6.01 7.50 -8.30
C VAL A 152 4.51 7.58 -8.06
N PRO A 153 3.71 6.76 -8.76
CA PRO A 153 2.27 6.70 -8.59
C PRO A 153 1.94 5.76 -7.41
N ALA A 154 1.58 6.33 -6.27
CA ALA A 154 1.15 5.58 -5.09
C ALA A 154 -0.37 5.44 -5.05
N VAL A 155 -0.87 4.25 -4.74
CA VAL A 155 -2.31 3.98 -4.59
C VAL A 155 -2.89 4.89 -3.51
N ARG A 156 -4.07 5.46 -3.77
CA ARG A 156 -4.74 6.38 -2.85
C ARG A 156 -5.15 5.69 -1.55
N LEU A 157 -5.09 6.46 -0.46
CA LEU A 157 -5.39 5.97 0.89
C LEU A 157 -6.81 5.45 1.04
N GLU A 158 -7.77 6.00 0.29
CA GLU A 158 -9.17 5.57 0.31
C GLU A 158 -9.33 4.10 -0.09
N LEU A 159 -8.57 3.65 -1.10
CA LEU A 159 -8.56 2.26 -1.53
C LEU A 159 -7.88 1.38 -0.48
N ARG A 160 -6.76 1.87 0.06
CA ARG A 160 -6.03 1.18 1.11
C ARG A 160 -6.88 0.98 2.36
N LEU A 161 -7.59 2.02 2.80
CA LEU A 161 -8.51 1.94 3.94
C LEU A 161 -9.59 0.87 3.73
N ALA A 162 -10.24 0.88 2.56
CA ALA A 162 -11.27 -0.12 2.25
C ALA A 162 -10.72 -1.55 2.32
N THR A 163 -9.50 -1.77 1.82
CA THR A 163 -8.82 -3.07 1.89
C THR A 163 -8.54 -3.51 3.32
N GLU A 164 -8.04 -2.63 4.17
CA GLU A 164 -7.70 -2.99 5.56
C GLU A 164 -8.96 -3.19 6.42
N LEU A 165 -10.04 -2.50 6.12
CA LEU A 165 -11.35 -2.72 6.76
C LEU A 165 -11.91 -4.12 6.43
N VAL A 166 -11.79 -4.58 5.17
CA VAL A 166 -12.19 -5.94 4.78
C VAL A 166 -11.37 -7.00 5.48
N ARG A 167 -10.07 -6.73 5.67
CA ARG A 167 -9.14 -7.63 6.36
C ARG A 167 -9.29 -7.60 7.89
N ASP A 168 -10.13 -6.72 8.42
CA ASP A 168 -10.31 -6.48 9.86
C ASP A 168 -8.97 -6.19 10.59
N ARG A 169 -8.12 -5.36 9.98
CA ARG A 169 -6.80 -5.01 10.49
C ARG A 169 -6.84 -3.64 11.17
N ALA A 170 -7.31 -3.60 12.43
CA ALA A 170 -7.41 -2.37 13.23
C ALA A 170 -6.05 -1.67 13.39
N ASP A 171 -4.98 -2.44 13.53
CA ASP A 171 -3.61 -1.95 13.59
C ASP A 171 -3.19 -1.15 12.34
N ARG A 172 -3.94 -1.26 11.24
CA ARG A 172 -3.69 -0.57 9.97
C ARG A 172 -4.78 0.41 9.59
N TYR A 173 -6.06 0.06 9.75
CA TYR A 173 -7.12 0.98 9.36
C TYR A 173 -7.30 2.15 10.33
N ASP A 174 -6.96 1.98 11.62
CA ASP A 174 -7.05 3.08 12.59
C ASP A 174 -6.10 4.25 12.26
N PRO A 175 -4.79 4.03 12.00
CA PRO A 175 -3.90 5.11 11.56
C PRO A 175 -4.33 5.76 10.24
N LEU A 176 -4.91 5.00 9.30
CA LEU A 176 -5.45 5.54 8.05
C LEU A 176 -6.63 6.47 8.31
N LEU A 177 -7.57 6.06 9.15
CA LEU A 177 -8.71 6.89 9.56
C LEU A 177 -8.27 8.16 10.27
N ASP A 178 -7.32 8.07 11.21
CA ASP A 178 -6.79 9.23 11.93
C ASP A 178 -6.12 10.22 10.96
N HIS A 179 -5.33 9.70 10.01
CA HIS A 179 -4.69 10.54 9.00
C HIS A 179 -5.72 11.23 8.09
N MET A 180 -6.70 10.48 7.57
CA MET A 180 -7.77 11.03 6.73
C MET A 180 -8.62 12.05 7.46
N SER A 181 -8.89 11.82 8.74
CA SER A 181 -9.60 12.73 9.60
C SER A 181 -8.90 14.07 9.77
N ALA A 182 -7.55 14.02 9.88
CA ALA A 182 -6.72 15.22 10.04
C ALA A 182 -6.45 15.97 8.73
N HIS A 183 -6.38 15.27 7.60
CA HIS A 183 -5.93 15.82 6.32
C HIS A 183 -7.01 15.85 5.23
N GLY A 184 -8.17 15.24 5.50
CA GLY A 184 -9.24 15.06 4.53
C GLY A 184 -9.05 13.83 3.64
N CYS A 185 -10.10 13.47 2.92
CA CYS A 185 -10.10 12.39 1.93
C CYS A 185 -11.13 12.67 0.83
N ASP A 186 -11.05 11.90 -0.25
CA ASP A 186 -12.07 11.88 -1.29
C ASP A 186 -13.22 10.97 -0.83
N PHE A 187 -14.27 11.58 -0.28
CA PHE A 187 -15.44 10.86 0.26
C PHE A 187 -16.15 10.02 -0.79
N ASP A 188 -16.22 10.48 -2.03
CA ASP A 188 -16.88 9.74 -3.12
C ASP A 188 -16.08 8.50 -3.51
N LEU A 189 -14.76 8.62 -3.59
CA LEU A 189 -13.88 7.49 -3.84
C LEU A 189 -13.95 6.48 -2.69
N LEU A 190 -13.85 6.94 -1.45
CA LEU A 190 -13.93 6.08 -0.27
C LEU A 190 -15.28 5.34 -0.21
N HIS A 191 -16.39 6.04 -0.49
CA HIS A 191 -17.72 5.42 -0.52
C HIS A 191 -17.79 4.30 -1.57
N ARG A 192 -17.29 4.55 -2.79
CA ARG A 192 -17.24 3.53 -3.85
C ARG A 192 -16.36 2.37 -3.45
N ALA A 193 -15.14 2.63 -2.94
CA ALA A 193 -14.20 1.61 -2.53
C ALA A 193 -14.80 0.67 -1.46
N MET A 194 -15.41 1.23 -0.42
CA MET A 194 -16.06 0.43 0.62
C MET A 194 -17.23 -0.40 0.10
N ARG A 195 -18.01 0.12 -0.86
CA ARG A 195 -19.11 -0.62 -1.48
C ARG A 195 -18.62 -1.76 -2.35
N ASP A 196 -17.62 -1.50 -3.17
CA ASP A 196 -17.07 -2.48 -4.11
C ASP A 196 -16.36 -3.62 -3.37
N GLN A 197 -15.78 -3.32 -2.22
CA GLN A 197 -15.24 -4.32 -1.28
C GLN A 197 -16.33 -5.05 -0.47
N GLY A 198 -17.60 -4.73 -0.64
CA GLY A 198 -18.70 -5.41 0.01
C GLY A 198 -18.85 -5.11 1.51
N LEU A 199 -18.27 -4.00 2.00
CA LEU A 199 -18.38 -3.61 3.41
C LEU A 199 -19.83 -3.32 3.80
N SER A 200 -20.26 -3.78 4.98
CA SER A 200 -21.61 -3.63 5.48
C SER A 200 -22.01 -2.15 5.65
N ALA A 201 -23.31 -1.86 5.62
CA ALA A 201 -23.81 -0.51 5.86
C ALA A 201 -23.43 0.02 7.26
N GLU A 202 -23.36 -0.88 8.24
CA GLU A 202 -22.94 -0.55 9.60
C GLU A 202 -21.46 -0.14 9.66
N CYS A 203 -20.59 -0.93 9.06
CA CYS A 203 -19.15 -0.59 8.97
C CYS A 203 -18.96 0.76 8.27
N ARG A 204 -19.62 0.98 7.13
CA ARG A 204 -19.52 2.26 6.42
C ARG A 204 -19.98 3.43 7.27
N ARG A 205 -21.07 3.28 8.04
CA ARG A 205 -21.55 4.33 8.95
C ARG A 205 -20.52 4.65 10.03
N LEU A 206 -19.93 3.64 10.66
CA LEU A 206 -18.89 3.85 11.69
C LEU A 206 -17.68 4.62 11.14
N VAL A 207 -17.27 4.32 9.90
CA VAL A 207 -16.20 5.06 9.21
C VAL A 207 -16.60 6.53 9.02
N TRP A 208 -17.83 6.81 8.56
CA TRP A 208 -18.32 8.18 8.37
C TRP A 208 -18.41 8.94 9.68
N ASP A 209 -18.95 8.33 10.72
CA ASP A 209 -19.05 8.96 12.04
C ASP A 209 -17.67 9.36 12.56
N ARG A 210 -16.66 8.50 12.39
CA ARG A 210 -15.29 8.80 12.81
C ARG A 210 -14.65 9.94 12.01
N LEU A 211 -14.82 9.95 10.70
CA LEU A 211 -14.27 11.02 9.84
C LEU A 211 -14.97 12.37 10.07
N ALA A 212 -16.28 12.37 10.34
CA ALA A 212 -17.07 13.59 10.55
C ALA A 212 -16.77 14.29 11.91
N HIS A 213 -16.45 13.53 12.96
CA HIS A 213 -16.21 14.07 14.31
C HIS A 213 -14.83 14.72 14.49
N SER A 214 -13.93 14.53 13.53
CA SER A 214 -12.57 15.06 13.60
C SER A 214 -12.30 16.20 12.63
N ALA A 215 -13.30 16.63 11.86
CA ALA A 215 -13.17 17.84 11.06
C ALA A 215 -12.98 19.05 11.99
N PRO A 216 -11.93 19.87 11.82
CA PRO A 216 -11.78 21.08 12.60
C PRO A 216 -13.02 21.96 12.41
N ALA A 217 -13.56 22.47 13.51
CA ALA A 217 -14.65 23.44 13.46
C ALA A 217 -14.23 24.63 12.59
N PRO A 218 -15.11 25.17 11.75
CA PRO A 218 -14.83 26.25 10.84
C PRO A 218 -14.39 27.53 11.55
#